data_67c22747572bed054776dd5481059768
#
_entry.id   67c22747572bed054776dd5481059768
#
_cell.length_a   1.000
_cell.length_b   1.000
_cell.length_c   1.000
_cell.angle_alpha   90.00
_cell.angle_beta   90.00
_cell.angle_gamma   90.00
#
_symmetry.space_group_name_H-M   'P 1'
#
loop_
_entity.id
_entity.type
_entity.pdbx_description
1 polymer ?
#
loop_
_entity_poly.entity_id
_entity_poly.type
_entity_poly.pdbx_seq_one_letter_code
_entity_poly.pdbx_strand_id
1 'polypeptide(L)'
;MSLANGFPEEIHEKLGYYVYRLVNPSNDKTFYVGKGKGNRVFQHALAVENSQQRELEREVAEAELTSKDSPIDAVSGIDDVDLDLKFKEIQEIYDAGDKPKVLIHRHGMDEQTAYEVESALIDAYPDLTNKIAGHGASSFGCMSAQEICDLYHCLL
;
A
#
# COMPACT_ATOMS: atom_id res chain seq x y z
N MET A 1 -16.36 -1.42 18.94
CA MET A 1 -15.01 -0.81 18.95
C MET A 1 -14.82 -0.02 17.67
N SER A 2 -14.47 1.23 17.77
CA SER A 2 -14.16 2.03 16.60
C SER A 2 -12.68 1.82 16.23
N LEU A 3 -12.40 1.43 14.98
CA LEU A 3 -11.05 1.30 14.42
C LEU A 3 -10.46 2.65 13.96
N ALA A 4 -10.93 3.75 14.53
CA ALA A 4 -10.60 5.09 14.02
C ALA A 4 -9.08 5.37 13.96
N ASN A 5 -8.28 4.69 14.79
CA ASN A 5 -6.83 4.96 14.88
C ASN A 5 -5.93 3.70 14.80
N GLY A 6 -6.47 2.55 14.46
CA GLY A 6 -5.70 1.32 14.32
C GLY A 6 -6.18 0.15 15.16
N PHE A 7 -5.44 -0.94 15.09
CA PHE A 7 -5.69 -2.11 15.94
C PHE A 7 -5.29 -1.85 17.37
N PRO A 8 -6.09 -2.27 18.36
CA PRO A 8 -5.69 -2.26 19.77
C PRO A 8 -4.38 -3.05 19.98
N GLU A 9 -3.55 -2.59 20.91
CA GLU A 9 -2.23 -3.19 21.15
C GLU A 9 -2.33 -4.67 21.58
N GLU A 10 -3.39 -5.03 22.28
CA GLU A 10 -3.64 -6.38 22.78
C GLU A 10 -3.83 -7.42 21.67
N ILE A 11 -4.18 -7.00 20.45
CA ILE A 11 -4.35 -7.92 19.34
C ILE A 11 -3.12 -8.00 18.43
N HIS A 12 -2.12 -7.12 18.59
CA HIS A 12 -0.95 -7.07 17.73
C HIS A 12 -0.17 -8.38 17.71
N GLU A 13 -0.04 -9.03 18.87
CA GLU A 13 0.66 -10.32 18.98
C GLU A 13 -0.08 -11.43 18.24
N LYS A 14 -1.40 -11.49 18.36
CA LYS A 14 -2.25 -12.47 17.67
C LYS A 14 -2.34 -12.19 16.16
N LEU A 15 -2.28 -10.91 15.80
CA LEU A 15 -2.31 -10.48 14.40
C LEU A 15 -1.05 -10.93 13.65
N GLY A 16 0.12 -10.95 14.32
CA GLY A 16 1.39 -11.34 13.72
C GLY A 16 1.70 -10.53 12.47
N TYR A 17 2.32 -11.15 11.49
CA TYR A 17 2.35 -10.60 10.14
C TYR A 17 1.01 -10.88 9.43
N TYR A 18 0.58 -9.92 8.63
CA TYR A 18 -0.65 -10.03 7.86
C TYR A 18 -0.44 -9.49 6.44
N VAL A 19 -1.26 -9.97 5.53
CA VAL A 19 -1.37 -9.43 4.18
C VAL A 19 -2.73 -8.77 4.05
N TYR A 20 -2.74 -7.58 3.50
CA TYR A 20 -3.93 -6.76 3.33
C TYR A 20 -4.04 -6.22 1.90
N ARG A 21 -5.22 -5.80 1.57
CA ARG A 21 -5.48 -5.07 0.33
C ARG A 21 -6.29 -3.82 0.59
N LEU A 22 -6.00 -2.79 -0.18
CA LEU A 22 -6.76 -1.56 -0.22
C LEU A 22 -7.71 -1.62 -1.40
N VAL A 23 -8.96 -1.29 -1.14
CA VAL A 23 -10.05 -1.34 -2.12
C VAL A 23 -10.68 0.03 -2.23
N ASN A 24 -10.85 0.51 -3.45
CA ASN A 24 -11.55 1.75 -3.73
C ASN A 24 -13.05 1.53 -3.50
N PRO A 25 -13.70 2.27 -2.58
CA PRO A 25 -15.11 2.07 -2.23
C PRO A 25 -16.07 2.40 -3.36
N SER A 26 -15.67 3.23 -4.32
CA SER A 26 -16.54 3.66 -5.42
C SER A 26 -16.77 2.59 -6.49
N ASN A 27 -15.82 1.69 -6.67
CA ASN A 27 -15.86 0.69 -7.73
C ASN A 27 -15.51 -0.74 -7.26
N ASP A 28 -15.27 -0.93 -5.97
CA ASP A 28 -14.86 -2.19 -5.32
C ASP A 28 -13.59 -2.83 -5.92
N LYS A 29 -12.75 -2.05 -6.61
CA LYS A 29 -11.48 -2.54 -7.14
C LYS A 29 -10.38 -2.51 -6.09
N THR A 30 -9.61 -3.59 -6.02
CA THR A 30 -8.35 -3.63 -5.28
C THR A 30 -7.30 -2.85 -6.07
N PHE A 31 -6.69 -1.86 -5.46
CA PHE A 31 -5.64 -1.06 -6.09
C PHE A 31 -4.25 -1.26 -5.45
N TYR A 32 -4.19 -1.85 -4.27
CA TYR A 32 -2.94 -2.11 -3.57
C TYR A 32 -3.02 -3.40 -2.75
N VAL A 33 -1.94 -4.17 -2.76
CA VAL A 33 -1.71 -5.32 -1.88
C VAL A 33 -0.43 -5.07 -1.10
N GLY A 34 -0.41 -5.36 0.19
CA GLY A 34 0.78 -5.19 1.00
C GLY A 34 0.81 -6.09 2.21
N LYS A 35 2.00 -6.34 2.73
CA LYS A 35 2.16 -6.98 4.03
C LYS A 35 2.36 -5.94 5.14
N GLY A 36 1.99 -6.32 6.36
CA GLY A 36 2.14 -5.46 7.52
C GLY A 36 2.29 -6.23 8.82
N LYS A 37 2.60 -5.47 9.85
CA LYS A 37 2.62 -5.88 11.25
C LYS A 37 2.10 -4.72 12.09
N GLY A 38 1.39 -5.02 13.20
CA GLY A 38 0.79 -3.98 14.03
C GLY A 38 -0.10 -3.02 13.21
N ASN A 39 0.07 -1.73 13.34
CA ASN A 39 -0.75 -0.70 12.70
C ASN A 39 -0.25 -0.23 11.32
N ARG A 40 0.66 -0.97 10.67
CA ARG A 40 1.25 -0.54 9.39
C ARG A 40 0.21 -0.22 8.31
N VAL A 41 -0.88 -0.96 8.24
CA VAL A 41 -1.93 -0.75 7.24
C VAL A 41 -2.59 0.63 7.33
N PHE A 42 -2.63 1.23 8.53
CA PHE A 42 -3.22 2.55 8.76
C PHE A 42 -2.25 3.70 8.50
N GLN A 43 -0.93 3.44 8.45
CA GLN A 43 0.08 4.48 8.28
C GLN A 43 -0.06 5.23 6.94
N HIS A 44 -0.53 4.57 5.91
CA HIS A 44 -0.74 5.18 4.60
C HIS A 44 -1.89 6.19 4.61
N ALA A 45 -2.99 5.84 5.27
CA ALA A 45 -4.13 6.76 5.46
C ALA A 45 -3.71 7.99 6.30
N LEU A 46 -3.02 7.74 7.41
CA LEU A 46 -2.50 8.82 8.26
C LEU A 46 -1.50 9.73 7.53
N ALA A 47 -0.67 9.18 6.64
CA ALA A 47 0.28 9.98 5.87
C ALA A 47 -0.44 10.92 4.89
N VAL A 48 -1.53 10.48 4.26
CA VAL A 48 -2.34 11.32 3.39
C VAL A 48 -3.11 12.38 4.19
N GLU A 49 -3.75 12.01 5.30
CA GLU A 49 -4.42 12.95 6.18
C GLU A 49 -3.46 14.04 6.69
N ASN A 50 -2.25 13.67 7.09
CA ASN A 50 -1.23 14.61 7.55
C ASN A 50 -0.70 15.52 6.42
N SER A 51 -0.59 15.03 5.18
CA SER A 51 -0.16 15.87 4.05
C SER A 51 -1.22 16.89 3.68
N GLN A 52 -2.50 16.51 3.66
CA GLN A 52 -3.62 17.44 3.45
C GLN A 52 -3.68 18.53 4.52
N GLN A 53 -3.47 18.16 5.78
CA GLN A 53 -3.48 19.11 6.87
C GLN A 53 -2.32 20.12 6.76
N ARG A 54 -1.13 19.66 6.38
CA ARG A 54 0.02 20.55 6.15
C ARG A 54 -0.18 21.48 4.95
N GLU A 55 -0.83 21.01 3.90
CA GLU A 55 -1.12 21.81 2.71
C GLU A 55 -2.14 22.91 3.05
N LEU A 56 -3.19 22.56 3.78
CA LEU A 56 -4.17 23.52 4.27
C LEU A 56 -3.55 24.56 5.23
N GLU A 57 -2.67 24.13 6.14
CA GLU A 57 -1.93 25.02 7.03
C GLU A 57 -0.98 25.95 6.25
N ARG A 58 -0.36 25.46 5.18
CA ARG A 58 0.47 26.30 4.28
C ARG A 58 -0.38 27.31 3.52
N GLU A 59 -1.51 26.92 2.94
CA GLU A 59 -2.42 27.84 2.26
C GLU A 59 -2.93 28.95 3.20
N VAL A 60 -3.27 28.60 4.44
CA VAL A 60 -3.68 29.57 5.47
C VAL A 60 -2.52 30.49 5.84
N ALA A 61 -1.31 29.96 6.02
CA ALA A 61 -0.11 30.73 6.34
C ALA A 61 0.35 31.61 5.17
N GLU A 62 0.22 31.16 3.94
CA GLU A 62 0.52 31.96 2.73
C GLU A 62 -0.52 33.06 2.51
N ALA A 63 -1.77 32.86 2.91
CA ALA A 63 -2.81 33.89 2.91
C ALA A 63 -2.55 34.99 3.94
N GLU A 64 -1.83 34.68 5.04
CA GLU A 64 -1.45 35.64 6.08
C GLU A 64 -0.08 36.30 5.86
N LEU A 65 0.79 35.75 5.01
CA LEU A 65 2.14 36.19 4.73
C LEU A 65 2.36 36.50 3.25
N THR A 66 2.07 37.71 2.83
CA THR A 66 2.70 38.28 1.63
C THR A 66 4.16 38.60 1.95
N SER A 67 5.07 37.68 1.69
CA SER A 67 6.41 37.83 1.12
C SER A 67 7.49 36.87 1.63
N LYS A 68 8.17 36.30 0.65
CA LYS A 68 9.58 35.86 0.51
C LYS A 68 10.05 34.49 0.94
N ASP A 69 10.42 33.80 -0.15
CA ASP A 69 11.64 32.99 -0.42
C ASP A 69 12.00 31.76 0.43
N SER A 70 11.78 30.60 -0.15
CA SER A 70 12.70 29.51 -0.65
C SER A 70 13.76 28.94 0.30
N PRO A 71 14.34 27.76 0.07
CA PRO A 71 14.17 26.73 -0.96
C PRO A 71 14.04 25.28 -0.47
N ILE A 72 13.71 24.44 -1.43
CA ILE A 72 13.55 22.99 -1.41
C ILE A 72 14.92 22.33 -1.42
N ASP A 73 15.07 21.24 -0.68
CA ASP A 73 16.07 20.22 -0.98
C ASP A 73 15.40 18.86 -1.24
N ALA A 74 15.67 18.37 -2.44
CA ALA A 74 15.19 17.09 -2.95
C ALA A 74 16.02 15.95 -2.39
N VAL A 75 15.38 14.86 -1.99
CA VAL A 75 16.02 13.55 -1.78
C VAL A 75 15.45 12.55 -2.77
N SER A 76 16.33 12.03 -3.60
CA SER A 76 16.09 11.06 -4.65
C SER A 76 16.08 9.63 -4.14
N GLY A 77 15.17 8.79 -4.67
CA GLY A 77 15.18 7.35 -4.48
C GLY A 77 14.15 6.66 -5.37
N ILE A 78 14.55 5.60 -6.02
CA ILE A 78 13.84 4.86 -7.07
C ILE A 78 12.54 4.16 -6.59
N ASP A 79 12.21 4.25 -5.31
CA ASP A 79 10.96 3.74 -4.70
C ASP A 79 9.79 4.74 -4.79
N ASP A 80 9.99 5.91 -5.42
CA ASP A 80 9.03 7.02 -5.40
C ASP A 80 7.79 6.77 -6.29
N VAL A 81 7.92 6.05 -7.39
CA VAL A 81 6.84 5.96 -8.39
C VAL A 81 5.65 5.13 -7.88
N ASP A 82 5.90 4.04 -7.17
CA ASP A 82 4.84 3.20 -6.61
C ASP A 82 4.17 3.82 -5.39
N LEU A 83 4.96 4.54 -4.60
CA LEU A 83 4.45 5.35 -3.49
C LEU A 83 3.52 6.43 -4.04
N ASP A 84 3.91 7.12 -5.11
CA ASP A 84 3.14 8.18 -5.76
C ASP A 84 1.78 7.68 -6.28
N LEU A 85 1.73 6.56 -6.99
CA LEU A 85 0.48 6.02 -7.54
C LEU A 85 -0.50 5.59 -6.44
N LYS A 86 0.01 4.94 -5.40
CA LYS A 86 -0.81 4.55 -4.25
C LYS A 86 -1.32 5.77 -3.49
N PHE A 87 -0.46 6.74 -3.21
CA PHE A 87 -0.86 7.97 -2.53
C PHE A 87 -1.88 8.76 -3.35
N LYS A 88 -1.69 8.84 -4.66
CA LYS A 88 -2.64 9.49 -5.56
C LYS A 88 -4.02 8.84 -5.51
N GLU A 89 -4.11 7.53 -5.60
CA GLU A 89 -5.38 6.80 -5.50
C GLU A 89 -6.06 7.03 -4.13
N ILE A 90 -5.27 6.97 -3.04
CA ILE A 90 -5.80 7.26 -1.70
C ILE A 90 -6.28 8.70 -1.61
N GLN A 91 -5.53 9.66 -2.15
CA GLN A 91 -5.90 11.08 -2.17
C GLN A 91 -7.22 11.30 -2.92
N GLU A 92 -7.37 10.71 -4.11
CA GLU A 92 -8.60 10.81 -4.91
C GLU A 92 -9.82 10.25 -4.16
N ILE A 93 -9.64 9.17 -3.39
CA ILE A 93 -10.71 8.60 -2.56
C ILE A 93 -11.09 9.56 -1.43
N TYR A 94 -10.12 10.18 -0.76
CA TYR A 94 -10.39 11.17 0.30
C TYR A 94 -11.04 12.44 -0.27
N ASP A 95 -10.62 12.91 -1.42
CA ASP A 95 -11.19 14.08 -2.10
C ASP A 95 -12.66 13.84 -2.51
N ALA A 96 -13.01 12.59 -2.78
CA ALA A 96 -14.41 12.18 -3.00
C ALA A 96 -15.24 12.05 -1.71
N GLY A 97 -14.65 12.29 -0.54
CA GLY A 97 -15.30 12.19 0.77
C GLY A 97 -15.38 10.77 1.33
N ASP A 98 -14.65 9.84 0.74
CA ASP A 98 -14.62 8.43 1.13
C ASP A 98 -13.28 8.05 1.80
N LYS A 99 -13.17 6.80 2.24
CA LYS A 99 -11.94 6.20 2.76
C LYS A 99 -11.70 4.85 2.11
N PRO A 100 -10.44 4.49 1.80
CA PRO A 100 -10.12 3.17 1.30
C PRO A 100 -10.64 2.07 2.23
N LYS A 101 -11.27 1.06 1.67
CA LYS A 101 -11.62 -0.14 2.44
C LYS A 101 -10.35 -0.95 2.68
N VAL A 102 -10.08 -1.28 3.93
CA VAL A 102 -8.96 -2.14 4.33
C VAL A 102 -9.49 -3.55 4.56
N LEU A 103 -8.98 -4.50 3.81
CA LEU A 103 -9.32 -5.90 3.96
C LEU A 103 -8.06 -6.69 4.36
N ILE A 104 -8.09 -7.32 5.52
CA ILE A 104 -7.05 -8.27 5.94
C ILE A 104 -7.35 -9.61 5.25
N HIS A 105 -6.47 -10.00 4.35
CA HIS A 105 -6.65 -11.21 3.56
C HIS A 105 -6.22 -12.47 4.34
N ARG A 106 -5.09 -12.36 5.04
CA ARG A 106 -4.57 -13.37 5.97
C ARG A 106 -3.78 -12.71 7.09
N HIS A 107 -3.79 -13.34 8.26
CA HIS A 107 -3.05 -12.87 9.44
C HIS A 107 -2.50 -14.06 10.26
N GLY A 108 -1.77 -13.77 11.33
CA GLY A 108 -1.19 -14.78 12.20
C GLY A 108 -0.02 -15.53 11.56
N MET A 109 0.68 -14.89 10.63
CA MET A 109 1.77 -15.48 9.87
C MET A 109 3.12 -15.02 10.41
N ASP A 110 4.16 -15.80 10.10
CA ASP A 110 5.54 -15.30 10.11
C ASP A 110 5.82 -14.43 8.88
N GLU A 111 6.96 -13.77 8.85
CA GLU A 111 7.29 -12.82 7.80
C GLU A 111 7.47 -13.49 6.44
N GLN A 112 8.11 -14.67 6.40
CA GLN A 112 8.34 -15.40 5.16
C GLN A 112 7.02 -15.83 4.51
N THR A 113 6.12 -16.39 5.29
CA THR A 113 4.78 -16.77 4.82
C THR A 113 4.00 -15.56 4.31
N ALA A 114 4.12 -14.41 5.01
CA ALA A 114 3.48 -13.19 4.57
C ALA A 114 4.01 -12.68 3.22
N TYR A 115 5.30 -12.82 2.95
CA TYR A 115 5.89 -12.51 1.63
C TYR A 115 5.31 -13.39 0.52
N GLU A 116 5.22 -14.69 0.76
CA GLU A 116 4.66 -15.63 -0.24
C GLU A 116 3.19 -15.32 -0.55
N VAL A 117 2.39 -15.03 0.48
CA VAL A 117 0.98 -14.66 0.32
C VAL A 117 0.84 -13.32 -0.40
N GLU A 118 1.64 -12.31 -0.04
CA GLU A 118 1.65 -11.02 -0.70
C GLU A 118 1.97 -11.16 -2.19
N SER A 119 3.04 -11.88 -2.53
CA SER A 119 3.45 -12.12 -3.92
C SER A 119 2.36 -12.82 -4.73
N ALA A 120 1.75 -13.87 -4.19
CA ALA A 120 0.67 -14.58 -4.85
C ALA A 120 -0.56 -13.71 -5.11
N LEU A 121 -0.88 -12.79 -4.19
CA LEU A 121 -1.99 -11.86 -4.37
C LEU A 121 -1.66 -10.75 -5.38
N ILE A 122 -0.42 -10.23 -5.38
CA ILE A 122 0.03 -9.26 -6.37
C ILE A 122 -0.07 -9.85 -7.78
N ASP A 123 0.29 -11.11 -7.96
CA ASP A 123 0.16 -11.80 -9.24
C ASP A 123 -1.31 -11.99 -9.67
N ALA A 124 -2.21 -12.18 -8.71
CA ALA A 124 -3.61 -12.47 -8.97
C ALA A 124 -4.48 -11.25 -9.27
N TYR A 125 -4.16 -10.09 -8.69
CA TYR A 125 -4.94 -8.88 -8.88
C TYR A 125 -4.42 -8.04 -10.06
N PRO A 126 -5.30 -7.65 -11.01
CA PRO A 126 -4.91 -6.73 -12.09
C PRO A 126 -4.83 -5.29 -11.57
N ASP A 127 -4.11 -4.47 -12.30
CA ASP A 127 -4.10 -3.00 -12.15
C ASP A 127 -3.73 -2.49 -10.76
N LEU A 128 -2.85 -3.21 -10.05
CA LEU A 128 -2.32 -2.75 -8.77
C LEU A 128 -1.33 -1.60 -8.95
N THR A 129 -1.37 -0.66 -8.02
CA THR A 129 -0.41 0.46 -7.97
C THR A 129 1.01 0.02 -7.64
N ASN A 130 1.18 -1.13 -6.98
CA ASN A 130 2.49 -1.70 -6.61
C ASN A 130 2.92 -2.90 -7.47
N LYS A 131 2.35 -3.08 -8.65
CA LYS A 131 2.70 -4.21 -9.54
C LYS A 131 4.11 -4.11 -10.13
N ILE A 132 4.66 -2.90 -10.19
CA ILE A 132 5.96 -2.61 -10.78
C ILE A 132 7.11 -2.85 -9.79
N ALA A 133 6.88 -2.66 -8.50
CA ALA A 133 7.87 -2.86 -7.44
C ALA A 133 7.77 -4.23 -6.76
N GLY A 134 7.26 -5.23 -7.42
CA GLY A 134 7.15 -6.58 -6.88
C GLY A 134 8.46 -7.07 -6.28
N HIS A 135 8.69 -6.77 -5.01
CA HIS A 135 9.63 -7.48 -4.17
C HIS A 135 9.12 -8.92 -4.01
N GLY A 136 9.32 -9.73 -5.01
CA GLY A 136 8.83 -11.08 -5.02
C GLY A 136 8.31 -11.52 -6.38
N ALA A 137 8.36 -10.68 -7.42
CA ALA A 137 8.40 -11.15 -8.79
C ALA A 137 9.71 -11.95 -8.96
N SER A 138 9.87 -12.97 -8.11
CA SER A 138 10.80 -14.04 -8.33
C SER A 138 10.39 -14.69 -9.64
N SER A 139 11.33 -15.33 -10.29
CA SER A 139 11.20 -16.15 -11.48
C SER A 139 10.07 -17.22 -11.42
N PHE A 140 9.23 -17.20 -10.40
CA PHE A 140 8.18 -18.17 -10.09
C PHE A 140 6.80 -17.49 -9.84
N GLY A 141 6.50 -16.43 -10.58
CA GLY A 141 5.16 -15.82 -10.57
C GLY A 141 4.06 -16.78 -11.07
N CYS A 142 2.87 -16.25 -11.27
CA CYS A 142 1.76 -17.01 -11.79
C CYS A 142 2.10 -17.59 -13.19
N MET A 143 2.12 -18.91 -13.31
CA MET A 143 2.48 -19.64 -14.52
C MET A 143 1.39 -20.64 -14.88
N SER A 144 1.17 -20.83 -16.17
CA SER A 144 0.33 -21.94 -16.66
C SER A 144 1.01 -23.29 -16.40
N ALA A 145 0.20 -24.35 -16.37
CA ALA A 145 0.75 -25.70 -16.23
C ALA A 145 1.75 -26.07 -17.35
N GLN A 146 1.55 -25.51 -18.56
CA GLN A 146 2.47 -25.73 -19.68
C GLN A 146 3.81 -25.05 -19.43
N GLU A 147 3.80 -23.78 -18.98
CA GLU A 147 5.04 -23.05 -18.65
C GLU A 147 5.83 -23.73 -17.53
N ILE A 148 5.14 -24.29 -16.53
CA ILE A 148 5.78 -25.10 -15.48
C ILE A 148 6.46 -26.34 -16.10
N CYS A 149 5.77 -27.05 -16.99
CA CYS A 149 6.35 -28.21 -17.67
C CYS A 149 7.58 -27.83 -18.50
N ASP A 150 7.50 -26.75 -19.26
CA ASP A 150 8.59 -26.28 -20.11
C ASP A 150 9.80 -25.85 -19.27
N LEU A 151 9.56 -25.15 -18.16
CA LEU A 151 10.60 -24.71 -17.22
C LEU A 151 11.41 -25.90 -16.68
N TYR A 152 10.74 -26.93 -16.21
CA TYR A 152 11.40 -28.08 -15.59
C TYR A 152 11.88 -29.13 -16.60
N HIS A 153 11.26 -29.19 -17.79
CA HIS A 153 11.72 -30.10 -18.83
C HIS A 153 13.06 -29.69 -19.43
N CYS A 154 13.35 -28.39 -19.49
CA CYS A 154 14.66 -27.87 -19.91
C CYS A 154 15.78 -28.13 -18.90
N LEU A 155 15.48 -28.57 -17.69
CA LEU A 155 16.44 -28.88 -16.64
C LEU A 155 16.79 -30.39 -16.55
N LEU A 156 16.13 -31.22 -17.34
CA LEU A 156 16.40 -32.68 -17.47
C LEU A 156 17.29 -32.95 -18.66
#